data_a183bfdd8063b9b6c117a9526206e2b4
#
_entry.id   a183bfdd8063b9b6c117a9526206e2b4
#
_cell.length_a   1.000
_cell.length_b   1.000
_cell.length_c   1.000
_cell.angle_alpha   90.00
_cell.angle_beta   90.00
_cell.angle_gamma   90.00
#
_symmetry.space_group_name_H-M   'P 1'
#
loop_
_entity.id
_entity.type
_entity.pdbx_description
1 polymer ?
#
loop_
_entity_poly.entity_id
_entity_poly.type
_entity_poly.pdbx_seq_one_letter_code
_entity_poly.pdbx_strand_id
1 'polypeptide(L)'
;MNYCSICSGKVILKVPEGDNRERYVCTSCGAIHYSNPNVVVGTLPTFEDKILLCKRAIEPRVGLWTVPAGFLENGESLLQGAWRETKEETQAEVDMKDILTIFNIPQINQIYVIYLADIEDNSFGPTSESLD
;
A
#
# COMPACT_ATOMS: atom_id res chain seq x y z
N MET A 1 -11.14 -0.75 -16.17
CA MET A 1 -10.44 -1.58 -17.19
C MET A 1 -11.14 -1.45 -18.52
N ASN A 2 -10.41 -1.19 -19.57
CA ASN A 2 -10.98 -1.06 -20.91
C ASN A 2 -10.62 -2.22 -21.82
N TYR A 3 -9.46 -2.80 -21.62
CA TYR A 3 -8.93 -3.87 -22.46
C TYR A 3 -8.39 -5.02 -21.65
N CYS A 4 -8.46 -6.21 -22.24
CA CYS A 4 -7.97 -7.42 -21.61
C CYS A 4 -6.44 -7.43 -21.56
N SER A 5 -5.87 -7.71 -20.38
CA SER A 5 -4.42 -7.80 -20.21
C SER A 5 -3.82 -9.07 -20.84
N ILE A 6 -4.65 -10.02 -21.26
CA ILE A 6 -4.20 -11.29 -21.85
C ILE A 6 -4.17 -11.19 -23.38
N CYS A 7 -5.23 -10.65 -24.00
CA CYS A 7 -5.36 -10.67 -25.46
C CYS A 7 -5.59 -9.30 -26.09
N SER A 8 -5.67 -8.24 -25.31
CA SER A 8 -5.96 -6.87 -25.74
C SER A 8 -7.38 -6.65 -26.28
N GLY A 9 -8.26 -7.63 -26.20
CA GLY A 9 -9.66 -7.50 -26.59
C GLY A 9 -10.43 -6.59 -25.62
N LYS A 10 -11.58 -6.10 -26.05
CA LYS A 10 -12.46 -5.29 -25.20
C LYS A 10 -13.02 -6.11 -24.06
N VAL A 11 -13.11 -5.49 -22.89
CA VAL A 11 -13.78 -6.08 -21.73
C VAL A 11 -15.10 -5.38 -21.46
N ILE A 12 -16.05 -6.13 -20.90
CA ILE A 12 -17.35 -5.61 -20.46
C ILE A 12 -17.60 -6.04 -19.03
N LEU A 13 -18.40 -5.25 -18.31
CA LEU A 13 -18.86 -5.65 -16.98
C LEU A 13 -20.05 -6.59 -17.14
N LYS A 14 -19.92 -7.79 -16.60
CA LYS A 14 -21.04 -8.73 -16.51
C LYS A 14 -20.81 -9.73 -15.37
N VAL A 15 -21.88 -10.38 -14.93
CA VAL A 15 -21.78 -11.43 -13.93
C VAL A 15 -21.40 -12.74 -14.63
N PRO A 16 -20.21 -13.30 -14.39
CA PRO A 16 -19.82 -14.58 -15.00
C PRO A 16 -20.70 -15.73 -14.50
N GLU A 17 -20.79 -16.79 -15.30
CA GLU A 17 -21.51 -18.00 -14.91
C GLU A 17 -20.97 -18.52 -13.57
N GLY A 18 -21.89 -18.77 -12.62
CA GLY A 18 -21.55 -19.25 -11.28
C GLY A 18 -21.08 -18.17 -10.30
N ASP A 19 -20.99 -16.92 -10.74
CA ASP A 19 -20.60 -15.80 -9.87
C ASP A 19 -21.86 -15.04 -9.40
N ASN A 20 -21.66 -14.12 -8.46
CA ASN A 20 -22.73 -13.28 -7.90
C ASN A 20 -22.43 -11.78 -8.01
N ARG A 21 -21.35 -11.38 -8.69
CA ARG A 21 -20.93 -10.00 -8.88
C ARG A 21 -20.51 -9.75 -10.31
N GLU A 22 -20.62 -8.49 -10.72
CA GLU A 22 -20.06 -8.07 -11.99
C GLU A 22 -18.54 -8.11 -11.95
N ARG A 23 -17.97 -8.64 -13.03
CA ARG A 23 -16.53 -8.67 -13.26
C ARG A 23 -16.26 -8.15 -14.65
N TYR A 24 -15.04 -7.73 -14.91
CA TYR A 24 -14.61 -7.44 -16.27
C TYR A 24 -14.33 -8.75 -17.00
N VAL A 25 -15.06 -8.98 -18.07
CA VAL A 25 -14.96 -10.19 -18.87
C VAL A 25 -14.56 -9.82 -20.29
N CYS A 26 -13.53 -10.47 -20.80
CA CYS A 26 -13.09 -10.24 -22.18
C CYS A 26 -14.09 -10.79 -23.18
N THR A 27 -14.47 -9.97 -24.16
CA THR A 27 -15.40 -10.36 -25.21
C THR A 27 -14.74 -11.26 -26.26
N SER A 28 -13.41 -11.31 -26.31
CA SER A 28 -12.64 -12.09 -27.30
C SER A 28 -12.16 -13.44 -26.74
N CYS A 29 -11.42 -13.44 -25.62
CA CYS A 29 -10.86 -14.68 -25.07
C CYS A 29 -11.65 -15.27 -23.90
N GLY A 30 -12.65 -14.55 -23.41
CA GLY A 30 -13.48 -15.00 -22.28
C GLY A 30 -12.82 -14.90 -20.91
N ALA A 31 -11.63 -14.32 -20.81
CA ALA A 31 -10.93 -14.18 -19.53
C ALA A 31 -11.75 -13.32 -18.56
N ILE A 32 -11.80 -13.76 -17.31
CA ILE A 32 -12.46 -13.03 -16.23
C ILE A 32 -11.37 -12.34 -15.41
N HIS A 33 -11.50 -11.02 -15.25
CA HIS A 33 -10.54 -10.22 -14.51
C HIS A 33 -11.10 -9.87 -13.14
N TYR A 34 -10.44 -10.36 -12.10
CA TYR A 34 -10.80 -10.11 -10.72
C TYR A 34 -10.00 -8.92 -10.19
N SER A 35 -10.62 -8.13 -9.34
CA SER A 35 -9.95 -7.01 -8.69
C SER A 35 -10.18 -7.10 -7.19
N ASN A 36 -9.11 -6.97 -6.42
CA ASN A 36 -9.14 -7.01 -4.98
C ASN A 36 -8.63 -5.68 -4.41
N PRO A 37 -8.97 -5.37 -3.14
CA PRO A 37 -8.38 -4.21 -2.50
C PRO A 37 -6.87 -4.28 -2.48
N ASN A 38 -6.22 -3.12 -2.61
CA ASN A 38 -4.79 -3.01 -2.46
C ASN A 38 -4.40 -3.04 -0.99
N VAL A 39 -3.29 -3.69 -0.68
CA VAL A 39 -2.75 -3.72 0.68
C VAL A 39 -1.68 -2.65 0.81
N VAL A 40 -1.86 -1.77 1.79
CA VAL A 40 -0.90 -0.73 2.16
C VAL A 40 -0.25 -1.17 3.47
N VAL A 41 1.06 -1.17 3.52
CA VAL A 41 1.82 -1.57 4.70
C VAL A 41 2.70 -0.42 5.15
N GLY A 42 2.87 -0.30 6.46
CA GLY A 42 3.68 0.76 7.01
C GLY A 42 3.96 0.56 8.48
N THR A 43 4.57 1.57 9.08
CA THR A 43 4.93 1.54 10.49
C THR A 43 4.51 2.81 11.19
N LEU A 44 4.38 2.73 12.51
CA LEU A 44 4.39 3.87 13.40
C LEU A 44 5.75 3.83 14.11
N PRO A 45 6.77 4.52 13.57
CA PRO A 45 8.11 4.44 14.13
C PRO A 45 8.25 5.38 15.32
N THR A 46 8.88 4.88 16.39
CA THR A 46 9.13 5.68 17.58
C THR A 46 10.62 5.80 17.87
N PHE A 47 11.02 6.95 18.36
CA PHE A 47 12.39 7.20 18.82
C PHE A 47 12.31 7.99 20.12
N GLU A 48 12.78 7.40 21.19
CA GLU A 48 12.57 7.92 22.55
C GLU A 48 11.07 8.09 22.80
N ASP A 49 10.58 9.28 23.12
CA ASP A 49 9.16 9.55 23.35
C ASP A 49 8.47 10.20 22.15
N LYS A 50 9.08 10.10 20.98
CA LYS A 50 8.60 10.77 19.77
C LYS A 50 8.20 9.78 18.69
N ILE A 51 7.28 10.21 17.84
CA ILE A 51 6.81 9.45 16.67
C ILE A 51 7.38 10.11 15.42
N LEU A 52 7.90 9.30 14.50
CA LEU A 52 8.36 9.78 13.21
C LEU A 52 7.20 9.82 12.23
N LEU A 53 6.93 10.99 11.68
CA LEU A 53 5.94 11.18 10.62
C LEU A 53 6.63 11.72 9.39
N CYS A 54 6.07 11.39 8.22
CA CYS A 54 6.56 11.87 6.93
C CYS A 54 5.65 12.99 6.42
N LYS A 55 6.26 14.04 5.90
CA LYS A 55 5.53 15.08 5.20
C LYS A 55 5.54 14.75 3.71
N ARG A 56 4.36 14.57 3.13
CA ARG A 56 4.24 14.13 1.74
C ARG A 56 4.86 15.14 0.78
N ALA A 57 5.67 14.65 -0.17
CA ALA A 57 6.29 15.45 -1.22
C ALA A 57 5.55 15.35 -2.56
N ILE A 58 4.63 14.39 -2.69
CA ILE A 58 3.91 14.10 -3.94
C ILE A 58 2.41 14.19 -3.76
N GLU A 59 1.70 14.43 -4.88
CA GLU A 59 0.25 14.42 -4.90
C GLU A 59 -0.29 12.99 -4.69
N PRO A 60 -1.49 12.83 -4.12
CA PRO A 60 -2.32 13.87 -3.52
C PRO A 60 -1.82 14.25 -2.13
N ARG A 61 -2.26 15.38 -1.62
CA ARG A 61 -1.99 15.81 -0.23
C ARG A 61 -0.52 16.15 0.05
N VAL A 62 0.14 16.80 -0.91
CA VAL A 62 1.48 17.38 -0.66
C VAL A 62 1.45 18.25 0.58
N GLY A 63 2.47 18.10 1.44
CA GLY A 63 2.61 18.88 2.66
C GLY A 63 1.86 18.36 3.88
N LEU A 64 1.02 17.33 3.74
CA LEU A 64 0.35 16.71 4.88
C LEU A 64 1.24 15.65 5.51
N TRP A 65 1.13 15.51 6.83
CA TRP A 65 1.89 14.54 7.60
C TRP A 65 1.18 13.19 7.63
N THR A 66 1.95 12.12 7.51
CA THR A 66 1.44 10.76 7.54
C THR A 66 2.49 9.81 8.10
N VAL A 67 2.06 8.62 8.51
CA VAL A 67 3.00 7.54 8.83
C VAL A 67 3.67 7.04 7.55
N PRO A 68 4.92 6.56 7.61
CA PRO A 68 5.54 5.93 6.44
C PRO A 68 4.79 4.66 6.06
N ALA A 69 4.27 4.64 4.84
CA ALA A 69 3.47 3.52 4.33
C ALA A 69 3.39 3.56 2.80
N GLY A 70 3.19 2.42 2.19
CA GLY A 70 3.00 2.31 0.76
C GLY A 70 2.47 0.93 0.37
N PHE A 71 2.28 0.72 -0.90
CA PHE A 71 1.72 -0.53 -1.40
C PHE A 71 2.65 -1.72 -1.17
N LEU A 72 2.07 -2.80 -0.67
CA LEU A 72 2.75 -4.08 -0.59
C LEU A 72 3.07 -4.58 -2.01
N GLU A 73 4.30 -5.03 -2.20
CA GLU A 73 4.74 -5.59 -3.47
C GLU A 73 4.52 -7.11 -3.51
N ASN A 74 4.33 -7.63 -4.70
CA ASN A 74 4.22 -9.07 -4.88
C ASN A 74 5.50 -9.76 -4.39
N GLY A 75 5.33 -10.85 -3.66
CA GLY A 75 6.46 -11.62 -3.14
C GLY A 75 7.00 -11.15 -1.81
N GLU A 76 6.53 -10.01 -1.29
CA GLU A 76 6.89 -9.53 0.04
C GLU A 76 5.94 -10.07 1.11
N SER A 77 6.48 -10.33 2.31
CA SER A 77 5.62 -10.44 3.49
C SER A 77 5.15 -9.07 3.95
N LEU A 78 4.11 -9.02 4.76
CA LEU A 78 3.63 -7.76 5.35
C LEU A 78 4.75 -7.05 6.10
N LEU A 79 5.50 -7.80 6.90
CA LEU A 79 6.60 -7.25 7.69
C LEU A 79 7.71 -6.68 6.82
N GLN A 80 8.10 -7.39 5.77
CA GLN A 80 9.13 -6.94 4.83
C GLN A 80 8.71 -5.66 4.12
N GLY A 81 7.47 -5.62 3.66
CA GLY A 81 6.92 -4.45 2.97
C GLY A 81 6.88 -3.22 3.87
N ALA A 82 6.42 -3.38 5.12
CA ALA A 82 6.36 -2.29 6.07
C ALA A 82 7.76 -1.74 6.41
N TRP A 83 8.73 -2.62 6.59
CA TRP A 83 10.13 -2.23 6.81
C TRP A 83 10.69 -1.47 5.61
N ARG A 84 10.48 -2.00 4.41
CA ARG A 84 10.96 -1.38 3.16
C ARG A 84 10.38 0.02 2.97
N GLU A 85 9.06 0.17 3.10
CA GLU A 85 8.40 1.47 2.95
C GLU A 85 8.92 2.48 3.96
N THR A 86 9.14 2.05 5.20
CA THR A 86 9.70 2.93 6.22
C THR A 86 11.11 3.40 5.84
N LYS A 87 11.95 2.48 5.38
CA LYS A 87 13.32 2.79 4.95
C LYS A 87 13.32 3.73 3.75
N GLU A 88 12.47 3.47 2.75
CA GLU A 88 12.40 4.30 1.55
C GLU A 88 11.93 5.72 1.84
N GLU A 89 10.96 5.87 2.73
CA GLU A 89 10.34 7.17 3.00
C GLU A 89 11.07 7.99 4.05
N THR A 90 11.78 7.35 4.98
CA THR A 90 12.38 8.05 6.13
C THR A 90 13.88 7.86 6.25
N GLN A 91 14.47 6.90 5.54
CA GLN A 91 15.85 6.46 5.68
C GLN A 91 16.18 5.84 7.06
N ALA A 92 15.19 5.70 7.92
CA ALA A 92 15.40 5.18 9.28
C ALA A 92 15.70 3.69 9.27
N GLU A 93 16.62 3.28 10.14
CA GLU A 93 16.78 1.88 10.53
C GLU A 93 15.86 1.60 11.69
N VAL A 94 14.98 0.63 11.52
CA VAL A 94 13.96 0.32 12.53
C VAL A 94 14.02 -1.15 12.93
N ASP A 95 13.70 -1.39 14.20
CA ASP A 95 13.45 -2.71 14.75
C ASP A 95 11.94 -2.94 14.73
N MET A 96 11.48 -3.89 13.95
CA MET A 96 10.05 -4.15 13.76
C MET A 96 9.48 -4.87 14.97
N LYS A 97 8.32 -4.40 15.41
CA LYS A 97 7.57 -4.96 16.54
C LYS A 97 6.27 -5.59 16.04
N ASP A 98 5.26 -5.64 16.87
CA ASP A 98 3.98 -6.27 16.54
C ASP A 98 3.10 -5.38 15.66
N ILE A 99 2.09 -5.98 15.07
CA ILE A 99 1.05 -5.23 14.35
C ILE A 99 0.32 -4.33 15.34
N LEU A 100 0.30 -3.03 15.04
CA LEU A 100 -0.46 -2.06 15.82
C LEU A 100 -1.94 -2.12 15.47
N THR A 101 -2.25 -2.10 14.17
CA THR A 101 -3.62 -2.05 13.70
C THR A 101 -3.75 -2.53 12.27
N ILE A 102 -4.92 -3.04 11.96
CA ILE A 102 -5.37 -3.32 10.60
C ILE A 102 -6.68 -2.56 10.43
N PHE A 103 -6.78 -1.76 9.37
CA PHE A 103 -8.03 -1.08 9.08
C PHE A 103 -8.28 -1.01 7.58
N ASN A 104 -9.53 -0.82 7.24
CA ASN A 104 -10.01 -0.89 5.86
C ASN A 104 -10.68 0.44 5.49
N ILE A 105 -10.39 0.92 4.29
CA ILE A 105 -11.03 2.09 3.71
C ILE A 105 -11.74 1.62 2.44
N PRO A 106 -13.00 1.15 2.56
CA PRO A 106 -13.69 0.56 1.40
C PRO A 106 -13.97 1.57 0.28
N GLN A 107 -14.04 2.85 0.59
CA GLN A 107 -14.29 3.89 -0.42
C GLN A 107 -13.19 4.00 -1.47
N ILE A 108 -11.97 3.59 -1.11
CA ILE A 108 -10.82 3.61 -2.03
C ILE A 108 -10.23 2.22 -2.23
N ASN A 109 -10.91 1.18 -1.76
CA ASN A 109 -10.49 -0.22 -1.91
C ASN A 109 -9.07 -0.45 -1.41
N GLN A 110 -8.80 -0.05 -0.17
CA GLN A 110 -7.50 -0.25 0.47
C GLN A 110 -7.65 -0.87 1.85
N ILE A 111 -6.67 -1.71 2.20
CA ILE A 111 -6.52 -2.30 3.52
C ILE A 111 -5.15 -1.89 4.03
N TYR A 112 -5.10 -1.33 5.23
CA TYR A 112 -3.87 -0.87 5.87
C TYR A 112 -3.45 -1.82 6.96
N VAL A 113 -2.17 -2.19 6.95
CA VAL A 113 -1.55 -2.98 8.02
C VAL A 113 -0.37 -2.15 8.55
N ILE A 114 -0.46 -1.70 9.78
CA ILE A 114 0.53 -0.82 10.41
C ILE A 114 1.20 -1.55 11.56
N TYR A 115 2.51 -1.58 11.53
CA TYR A 115 3.35 -2.17 12.57
C TYR A 115 3.90 -1.11 13.51
N LEU A 116 4.08 -1.46 14.76
CA LEU A 116 4.95 -0.69 15.66
C LEU A 116 6.40 -0.97 15.29
N ALA A 117 7.23 0.06 15.35
CA ALA A 117 8.65 -0.06 15.08
C ALA A 117 9.44 0.92 15.95
N ASP A 118 10.61 0.48 16.39
CA ASP A 118 11.53 1.34 17.14
C ASP A 118 12.66 1.79 16.22
N ILE A 119 12.95 3.08 16.19
CA ILE A 119 14.07 3.62 15.42
C ILE A 119 15.36 3.34 16.20
N GLU A 120 16.33 2.71 15.52
CA GLU A 120 17.58 2.32 16.14
C GLU A 120 18.55 3.49 16.35
N ASP A 121 18.47 4.50 15.47
CA ASP A 121 19.34 5.68 15.56
C ASP A 121 18.67 6.89 14.88
N ASN A 122 19.45 7.98 14.72
CA ASN A 122 18.97 9.23 14.10
C ASN A 122 19.17 9.27 12.58
N SER A 123 19.18 8.12 11.91
CA SER A 123 19.50 8.05 10.48
C SER A 123 18.39 8.52 9.54
N PHE A 124 17.23 8.88 10.06
CA PHE A 124 16.11 9.31 9.24
C PHE A 124 16.31 10.71 8.64
N GLY A 125 15.65 10.94 7.50
CA GLY A 125 15.71 12.23 6.81
C GLY A 125 14.76 12.27 5.62
N PRO A 126 14.73 13.39 4.89
CA PRO A 126 13.85 13.53 3.73
C PRO A 126 14.28 12.62 2.58
N THR A 127 13.29 12.22 1.77
CA THR A 127 13.50 11.41 0.56
C THR A 127 12.74 12.05 -0.60
N SER A 128 12.75 11.41 -1.77
CA SER A 128 11.98 11.89 -2.93
C SER A 128 10.46 11.87 -2.70
N GLU A 129 9.98 11.08 -1.76
CA GLU A 129 8.55 10.95 -1.46
C GLU A 129 8.15 11.63 -0.15
N SER A 130 9.11 12.13 0.63
CA SER A 130 8.86 12.83 1.89
C SER A 130 9.77 14.06 2.01
N LEU A 131 9.24 15.12 2.63
CA LEU A 131 9.96 16.39 2.81
C LEU A 131 10.74 16.42 4.13
N ASP A 132 10.27 15.69 5.15
CA ASP A 132 10.88 15.63 6.48
C ASP A 132 10.79 14.23 7.09
#